data_a99508c3f86b4d99b1849065887a4fe8
#
_entry.id   a99508c3f86b4d99b1849065887a4fe8
#
_cell.length_a   1.000
_cell.length_b   1.000
_cell.length_c   1.000
_cell.angle_alpha   90.00
_cell.angle_beta   90.00
_cell.angle_gamma   90.00
#
_symmetry.space_group_name_H-M   'P 1'
#
loop_
_entity.id
_entity.type
_entity.pdbx_description
1 polymer ?
#
loop_
_entity_poly.entity_id
_entity_poly.type
_entity_poly.pdbx_seq_one_letter_code
_entity_poly.pdbx_strand_id
1 'polypeptide(L)'
;MSKRFENWTENLAIDWCISRQRFFGVPIPVWYRTDEKGEVNYNDVILPNISDLPIDPDIDTPDEFEEGDRGKPNGFIGEKDVFDTWFTSSMTPQIIAKWGLEDQDEMNSIFPMDIRPQSHEIIRTWAFYTIVKAYLHHDTIPWENVVISGWILDPDRKKMSKSKGNVITPVDTIEEYGADAVRYWAASARLGTDTTYDENVFLVGNKLVTKMYNAAKFVLSHDSYQINKLNEIDASFIRDLEEMVNNVTSYYEKFQF
;
A
#
# COMPACT_ATOMS: atom_id res chain seq x y z
N MET A 1 1.33 -13.30 12.64
CA MET A 1 1.94 -12.02 12.18
C MET A 1 1.97 -10.96 13.28
N SER A 2 0.97 -10.85 14.13
CA SER A 2 0.91 -9.96 15.31
C SER A 2 2.18 -10.05 16.18
N LYS A 3 2.58 -11.25 16.60
CA LYS A 3 3.85 -11.44 17.35
C LYS A 3 5.10 -10.83 16.71
N ARG A 4 5.15 -10.76 15.37
CA ARG A 4 6.31 -10.17 14.70
C ARG A 4 6.33 -8.65 14.84
N PHE A 5 5.16 -8.03 14.86
CA PHE A 5 5.00 -6.61 15.13
C PHE A 5 5.28 -6.28 16.60
N GLU A 6 4.68 -7.03 17.53
CA GLU A 6 4.87 -6.91 18.97
C GLU A 6 6.37 -7.01 19.34
N ASN A 7 7.04 -8.09 18.92
CA ASN A 7 8.46 -8.26 19.16
C ASN A 7 9.32 -7.13 18.57
N TRP A 8 8.91 -6.52 17.47
CA TRP A 8 9.63 -5.39 16.89
C TRP A 8 9.47 -4.14 17.74
N THR A 9 8.24 -3.80 18.14
CA THR A 9 7.95 -2.62 18.95
C THR A 9 8.57 -2.69 20.33
N GLU A 10 8.53 -3.85 20.96
CA GLU A 10 9.09 -4.07 22.31
C GLU A 10 10.62 -4.00 22.35
N ASN A 11 11.29 -4.33 21.25
CA ASN A 11 12.76 -4.40 21.18
C ASN A 11 13.39 -3.29 20.32
N LEU A 12 12.62 -2.25 19.98
CA LEU A 12 13.12 -1.12 19.21
C LEU A 12 14.03 -0.26 20.11
N ALA A 13 15.34 -0.36 19.89
CA ALA A 13 16.36 0.31 20.71
C ALA A 13 17.22 1.32 19.92
N ILE A 14 16.90 1.56 18.65
CA ILE A 14 17.73 2.39 17.76
C ILE A 14 16.85 3.45 17.10
N ASP A 15 17.34 4.69 17.10
CA ASP A 15 16.74 5.78 16.35
C ASP A 15 16.78 5.50 14.84
N TRP A 16 15.77 5.95 14.15
CA TRP A 16 15.69 5.83 12.70
C TRP A 16 16.20 7.11 12.04
N CYS A 17 17.37 7.03 11.41
CA CYS A 17 17.83 8.10 10.55
C CYS A 17 16.97 8.17 9.30
N ILE A 18 16.29 9.29 9.09
CA ILE A 18 15.36 9.50 7.99
C ILE A 18 15.98 10.14 6.75
N SER A 19 17.23 10.59 6.82
CA SER A 19 17.96 11.17 5.70
C SER A 19 18.71 10.11 4.88
N ARG A 20 18.82 10.33 3.56
CA ARG A 20 19.55 9.46 2.62
C ARG A 20 20.37 10.28 1.65
N GLN A 21 21.62 9.87 1.46
CA GLN A 21 22.54 10.41 0.46
C GLN A 21 22.25 9.79 -0.90
N ARG A 22 21.24 10.33 -1.59
CA ARG A 22 20.80 9.86 -2.92
C ARG A 22 20.50 11.06 -3.81
N PHE A 23 20.78 10.89 -5.08
CA PHE A 23 20.46 11.91 -6.08
C PHE A 23 18.94 12.09 -6.27
N PHE A 24 18.16 11.00 -6.16
CA PHE A 24 16.74 11.03 -6.40
C PHE A 24 15.94 10.66 -5.14
N GLY A 25 15.00 11.50 -4.78
CA GLY A 25 14.12 11.32 -3.63
C GLY A 25 13.29 12.58 -3.36
N VAL A 26 12.52 12.57 -2.27
CA VAL A 26 11.81 13.74 -1.78
C VAL A 26 12.79 14.58 -0.96
N PRO A 27 13.07 15.84 -1.32
CA PRO A 27 13.99 16.70 -0.58
C PRO A 27 13.53 16.91 0.86
N ILE A 28 14.48 17.10 1.77
CA ILE A 28 14.20 17.54 3.13
C ILE A 28 14.20 19.07 3.10
N PRO A 29 13.05 19.74 3.29
CA PRO A 29 12.91 21.17 3.02
C PRO A 29 13.51 22.04 4.15
N VAL A 30 14.82 22.00 4.28
CA VAL A 30 15.53 22.78 5.30
C VAL A 30 16.81 23.39 4.74
N TRP A 31 17.21 24.53 5.30
CA TRP A 31 18.51 25.15 5.07
C TRP A 31 19.23 25.33 6.40
N TYR A 32 20.54 25.55 6.35
CA TYR A 32 21.39 25.81 7.49
C TYR A 32 22.12 27.13 7.29
N ARG A 33 22.26 27.94 8.34
CA ARG A 33 23.05 29.15 8.30
C ARG A 33 24.53 28.83 8.26
N THR A 34 25.30 29.66 7.58
CA THR A 34 26.76 29.64 7.63
C THR A 34 27.26 30.73 8.56
N ASP A 35 28.37 30.49 9.24
CA ASP A 35 29.03 31.47 10.10
C ASP A 35 29.83 32.52 9.32
N GLU A 36 30.54 33.42 10.04
CA GLU A 36 31.42 34.44 9.45
C GLU A 36 32.58 33.86 8.61
N LYS A 37 32.89 32.60 8.77
CA LYS A 37 33.93 31.89 8.00
C LYS A 37 33.35 31.09 6.85
N GLY A 38 32.03 31.00 6.73
CA GLY A 38 31.35 30.16 5.78
C GLY A 38 31.21 28.69 6.21
N GLU A 39 31.45 28.36 7.48
CA GLU A 39 31.23 27.02 8.00
C GLU A 39 29.77 26.81 8.34
N VAL A 40 29.24 25.62 8.02
CA VAL A 40 27.80 25.29 8.20
C VAL A 40 27.48 25.07 9.67
N ASN A 41 26.50 25.77 10.17
CA ASN A 41 25.95 25.53 11.51
C ASN A 41 24.70 24.64 11.45
N TYR A 42 24.86 23.34 11.58
CA TYR A 42 23.76 22.37 11.58
C TYR A 42 22.78 22.49 12.76
N ASN A 43 23.08 23.31 13.77
CA ASN A 43 22.16 23.60 14.86
C ASN A 43 21.27 24.84 14.58
N ASP A 44 21.59 25.59 13.56
CA ASP A 44 20.84 26.79 13.15
C ASP A 44 20.11 26.53 11.85
N VAL A 45 18.94 25.88 11.99
CA VAL A 45 18.10 25.40 10.91
C VAL A 45 17.10 26.48 10.49
N ILE A 46 16.98 26.71 9.20
CA ILE A 46 15.97 27.57 8.59
C ILE A 46 14.87 26.66 8.03
N LEU A 47 13.64 26.90 8.43
CA LEU A 47 12.47 26.16 7.96
C LEU A 47 11.62 27.05 7.04
N PRO A 48 11.07 26.52 5.96
CA PRO A 48 10.10 27.24 5.14
C PRO A 48 8.76 27.43 5.85
N ASN A 49 7.97 28.38 5.39
CA ASN A 49 6.57 28.41 5.74
C ASN A 49 5.84 27.22 5.09
N ILE A 50 4.78 26.72 5.72
CA ILE A 50 3.97 25.62 5.19
C ILE A 50 3.35 25.97 3.83
N SER A 51 2.97 27.24 3.64
CA SER A 51 2.41 27.76 2.39
C SER A 51 3.35 27.70 1.20
N ASP A 52 4.66 27.64 1.45
CA ASP A 52 5.68 27.72 0.41
C ASP A 52 6.08 26.33 -0.11
N LEU A 53 5.61 25.28 0.56
CA LEU A 53 5.84 23.90 0.13
C LEU A 53 5.10 23.58 -1.17
N PRO A 54 5.68 22.74 -2.05
CA PRO A 54 6.93 21.99 -1.91
C PRO A 54 8.19 22.84 -2.16
N ILE A 55 9.27 22.55 -1.44
CA ILE A 55 10.57 23.22 -1.55
C ILE A 55 11.67 22.19 -1.81
N ASP A 56 12.58 22.55 -2.72
CA ASP A 56 13.87 21.88 -2.93
C ASP A 56 15.01 22.80 -2.48
N PRO A 57 15.64 22.56 -1.32
CA PRO A 57 16.67 23.46 -0.77
C PRO A 57 17.91 23.62 -1.65
N ASP A 58 18.15 22.71 -2.59
CA ASP A 58 19.24 22.86 -3.55
C ASP A 58 18.98 23.95 -4.60
N ILE A 59 17.69 24.27 -4.86
CA ILE A 59 17.25 25.22 -5.90
C ILE A 59 16.63 26.46 -5.27
N ASP A 60 15.79 26.26 -4.24
CA ASP A 60 15.03 27.31 -3.62
C ASP A 60 15.85 28.05 -2.56
N THR A 61 15.53 29.33 -2.35
CA THR A 61 16.21 30.23 -1.42
C THR A 61 15.28 30.57 -0.26
N PRO A 62 15.75 30.52 1.00
CA PRO A 62 14.93 30.95 2.13
C PRO A 62 14.64 32.46 2.09
N ASP A 63 13.47 32.88 2.57
CA ASP A 63 12.97 34.28 2.49
C ASP A 63 13.93 35.35 3.03
N GLU A 64 14.80 34.95 3.95
CA GLU A 64 15.73 35.86 4.63
C GLU A 64 17.01 36.17 3.81
N PHE A 65 17.23 35.47 2.69
CA PHE A 65 18.46 35.50 1.91
C PHE A 65 18.17 35.70 0.42
N GLU A 66 19.20 36.09 -0.29
CA GLU A 66 19.22 36.07 -1.75
C GLU A 66 20.02 34.85 -2.26
N GLU A 67 19.77 34.41 -3.47
CA GLU A 67 20.50 33.26 -4.07
C GLU A 67 22.03 33.53 -4.08
N GLY A 68 22.42 34.79 -4.15
CA GLY A 68 23.81 35.21 -4.07
C GLY A 68 24.50 34.88 -2.75
N ASP A 69 23.78 34.56 -1.67
CA ASP A 69 24.31 34.27 -0.33
C ASP A 69 24.53 32.76 -0.10
N ARG A 70 24.08 31.94 -1.03
CA ARG A 70 24.26 30.48 -0.97
C ARG A 70 25.75 30.11 -0.91
N GLY A 71 26.13 29.40 0.15
CA GLY A 71 27.49 28.92 0.39
C GLY A 71 28.51 30.01 0.75
N LYS A 72 28.05 31.25 1.09
CA LYS A 72 28.93 32.36 1.51
C LYS A 72 28.96 32.52 3.02
N PRO A 73 29.99 33.21 3.59
CA PRO A 73 29.97 33.63 4.98
C PRO A 73 28.72 34.44 5.35
N ASN A 74 28.13 34.14 6.51
CA ASN A 74 26.86 34.67 6.99
C ASN A 74 25.68 34.45 6.02
N GLY A 75 25.75 33.48 5.16
CA GLY A 75 24.71 33.07 4.24
C GLY A 75 24.00 31.77 4.67
N PHE A 76 23.68 30.93 3.69
CA PHE A 76 23.00 29.67 3.92
C PHE A 76 23.46 28.57 2.99
N ILE A 77 23.14 27.34 3.35
CA ILE A 77 23.30 26.14 2.50
C ILE A 77 22.04 25.26 2.61
N GLY A 78 21.58 24.70 1.52
CA GLY A 78 20.46 23.76 1.49
C GLY A 78 20.86 22.36 1.97
N GLU A 79 19.91 21.66 2.57
CA GLU A 79 20.07 20.23 2.84
C GLU A 79 20.12 19.45 1.52
N LYS A 80 21.13 18.59 1.38
CA LYS A 80 21.34 17.79 0.16
C LYS A 80 20.77 16.38 0.26
N ASP A 81 20.51 15.93 1.49
CA ASP A 81 19.94 14.62 1.70
C ASP A 81 18.44 14.63 1.36
N VAL A 82 17.96 13.48 0.95
CA VAL A 82 16.54 13.25 0.68
C VAL A 82 15.93 12.37 1.75
N PHE A 83 14.61 12.40 1.89
CA PHE A 83 13.91 11.51 2.82
C PHE A 83 14.07 10.03 2.44
N ASP A 84 14.21 9.19 3.45
CA ASP A 84 14.03 7.75 3.32
C ASP A 84 12.67 7.44 2.68
N THR A 85 12.64 6.53 1.71
CA THR A 85 11.42 6.14 1.01
C THR A 85 10.35 5.59 1.98
N TRP A 86 10.75 4.90 3.05
CA TRP A 86 9.79 4.46 4.07
C TRP A 86 9.20 5.62 4.86
N PHE A 87 9.94 6.72 5.00
CA PHE A 87 9.42 7.93 5.64
C PHE A 87 8.28 8.53 4.82
N THR A 88 8.45 8.68 3.53
CA THR A 88 7.43 9.23 2.63
C THR A 88 6.27 8.24 2.41
N SER A 89 6.57 6.97 2.16
CA SER A 89 5.54 5.94 1.92
C SER A 89 4.67 5.65 3.15
N SER A 90 5.18 5.91 4.36
CA SER A 90 4.39 5.77 5.59
C SER A 90 3.30 6.84 5.76
N MET A 91 3.29 7.87 4.93
CA MET A 91 2.22 8.89 4.85
C MET A 91 1.13 8.54 3.82
N THR A 92 1.19 7.37 3.20
CA THR A 92 0.25 6.98 2.13
C THR A 92 -1.23 7.12 2.52
N PRO A 93 -1.71 6.73 3.71
CA PRO A 93 -3.10 6.93 4.09
C PRO A 93 -3.49 8.41 4.12
N GLN A 94 -2.64 9.27 4.67
CA GLN A 94 -2.86 10.71 4.75
C GLN A 94 -2.82 11.36 3.36
N ILE A 95 -1.90 10.93 2.49
CA ILE A 95 -1.79 11.43 1.11
C ILE A 95 -3.06 11.09 0.32
N ILE A 96 -3.55 9.84 0.42
CA ILE A 96 -4.78 9.42 -0.27
C ILE A 96 -5.99 10.18 0.26
N ALA A 97 -6.04 10.42 1.57
CA ALA A 97 -7.09 11.18 2.23
C ALA A 97 -6.92 12.71 2.07
N LYS A 98 -5.95 13.17 1.28
CA LYS A 98 -5.66 14.59 1.00
C LYS A 98 -5.42 15.44 2.26
N TRP A 99 -4.78 14.86 3.29
CA TRP A 99 -4.47 15.57 4.52
C TRP A 99 -3.65 16.84 4.26
N GLY A 100 -4.06 17.94 4.89
CA GLY A 100 -3.43 19.26 4.71
C GLY A 100 -3.93 20.04 3.50
N LEU A 101 -4.83 19.48 2.69
CA LEU A 101 -5.58 20.19 1.66
C LEU A 101 -6.91 20.69 2.24
N GLU A 102 -7.63 21.55 1.50
CA GLU A 102 -8.77 22.31 2.02
C GLU A 102 -9.98 21.45 2.43
N ASP A 103 -10.13 20.25 1.87
CA ASP A 103 -11.31 19.40 2.09
C ASP A 103 -11.12 18.42 3.25
N GLN A 104 -11.45 18.84 4.46
CA GLN A 104 -11.44 17.99 5.66
C GLN A 104 -12.56 16.95 5.65
N ASP A 105 -13.67 17.17 4.96
CA ASP A 105 -14.78 16.24 4.91
C ASP A 105 -14.40 15.01 4.07
N GLU A 106 -13.63 15.21 2.99
CA GLU A 106 -13.08 14.12 2.19
C GLU A 106 -12.08 13.29 3.03
N MET A 107 -11.21 13.91 3.80
CA MET A 107 -10.31 13.21 4.71
C MET A 107 -11.08 12.34 5.71
N ASN A 108 -12.08 12.90 6.38
CA ASN A 108 -12.86 12.21 7.40
C ASN A 108 -13.67 11.03 6.83
N SER A 109 -13.98 11.05 5.53
CA SER A 109 -14.69 9.94 4.87
C SER A 109 -13.81 8.74 4.49
N ILE A 110 -12.49 8.95 4.39
CA ILE A 110 -11.53 7.96 3.90
C ILE A 110 -10.59 7.48 5.02
N PHE A 111 -10.28 8.31 5.99
CA PHE A 111 -9.33 8.05 7.05
C PHE A 111 -10.02 7.96 8.43
N PRO A 112 -9.82 6.87 9.21
CA PRO A 112 -9.03 5.66 8.92
C PRO A 112 -9.57 4.82 7.77
N MET A 113 -8.70 4.08 7.07
CA MET A 113 -9.08 3.19 5.97
C MET A 113 -9.62 1.85 6.48
N ASP A 114 -10.45 1.17 5.71
CA ASP A 114 -11.00 -0.14 6.10
C ASP A 114 -9.95 -1.24 6.07
N ILE A 115 -9.14 -1.28 5.01
CA ILE A 115 -8.23 -2.40 4.74
C ILE A 115 -6.87 -1.92 4.26
N ARG A 116 -5.81 -2.49 4.85
CA ARG A 116 -4.43 -2.36 4.40
C ARG A 116 -3.87 -3.70 3.93
N PRO A 117 -3.79 -3.98 2.63
CA PRO A 117 -3.08 -5.15 2.12
C PRO A 117 -1.57 -4.89 2.05
N GLN A 118 -0.78 -5.81 2.57
CA GLN A 118 0.68 -5.78 2.47
C GLN A 118 1.31 -7.16 2.69
N SER A 119 2.57 -7.33 2.26
CA SER A 119 3.36 -8.52 2.58
C SER A 119 3.90 -8.50 4.02
N HIS A 120 4.14 -9.68 4.58
CA HIS A 120 4.77 -9.85 5.90
C HIS A 120 6.20 -9.27 5.96
N GLU A 121 6.84 -9.06 4.83
CA GLU A 121 8.21 -8.55 4.73
C GLU A 121 8.34 -7.11 5.26
N ILE A 122 7.30 -6.29 5.06
CA ILE A 122 7.30 -4.86 5.37
C ILE A 122 6.53 -4.50 6.64
N ILE A 123 6.29 -5.47 7.53
CA ILE A 123 5.65 -5.22 8.83
C ILE A 123 6.48 -4.26 9.69
N ARG A 124 7.80 -4.44 9.72
CA ARG A 124 8.72 -3.64 10.54
C ARG A 124 9.04 -2.27 9.96
N THR A 125 8.72 -2.06 8.70
CA THR A 125 8.94 -0.79 8.00
C THR A 125 7.61 -0.12 7.73
N TRP A 126 6.96 -0.45 6.64
CA TRP A 126 5.77 0.25 6.19
C TRP A 126 4.61 0.25 7.20
N ALA A 127 4.23 -0.92 7.74
CA ALA A 127 3.14 -0.97 8.73
C ALA A 127 3.51 -0.19 10.01
N PHE A 128 4.70 -0.44 10.56
CA PHE A 128 5.15 0.20 11.79
C PHE A 128 5.19 1.73 11.65
N TYR A 129 5.89 2.24 10.63
CA TYR A 129 6.02 3.68 10.45
C TYR A 129 4.70 4.36 10.11
N THR A 130 3.81 3.69 9.36
CA THR A 130 2.48 4.24 9.06
C THR A 130 1.64 4.35 10.33
N ILE A 131 1.65 3.34 11.21
CA ILE A 131 0.92 3.38 12.49
C ILE A 131 1.46 4.50 13.38
N VAL A 132 2.79 4.59 13.55
CA VAL A 132 3.43 5.61 14.38
C VAL A 132 3.07 7.01 13.91
N LYS A 133 3.16 7.27 12.60
CA LYS A 133 2.83 8.59 12.04
C LYS A 133 1.36 8.93 12.14
N ALA A 134 0.47 7.99 11.86
CA ALA A 134 -0.96 8.21 12.02
C ALA A 134 -1.31 8.53 13.48
N TYR A 135 -0.73 7.80 14.42
CA TYR A 135 -0.96 8.05 15.83
C TYR A 135 -0.41 9.42 16.28
N LEU A 136 0.79 9.79 15.86
CA LEU A 136 1.40 11.07 16.24
C LEU A 136 0.69 12.29 15.62
N HIS A 137 0.10 12.15 14.43
CA HIS A 137 -0.57 13.26 13.74
C HIS A 137 -2.08 13.35 14.04
N HIS A 138 -2.75 12.21 14.29
CA HIS A 138 -4.21 12.12 14.33
C HIS A 138 -4.75 11.43 15.59
N ASP A 139 -3.89 10.97 16.50
CA ASP A 139 -4.26 10.18 17.70
C ASP A 139 -5.14 8.97 17.37
N THR A 140 -4.93 8.36 16.20
CA THR A 140 -5.69 7.20 15.73
C THR A 140 -4.81 6.24 14.92
N ILE A 141 -5.31 5.02 14.71
CA ILE A 141 -4.69 4.05 13.81
C ILE A 141 -5.14 4.31 12.37
N PRO A 142 -4.32 4.02 11.35
CA PRO A 142 -4.59 4.43 9.98
C PRO A 142 -5.53 3.50 9.21
N TRP A 143 -5.94 2.36 9.76
CA TRP A 143 -6.83 1.37 9.14
C TRP A 143 -7.48 0.45 10.19
N GLU A 144 -8.58 -0.17 9.85
CA GLU A 144 -9.25 -1.15 10.73
C GLU A 144 -8.63 -2.55 10.60
N ASN A 145 -8.33 -2.97 9.38
CA ASN A 145 -7.85 -4.32 9.07
C ASN A 145 -6.53 -4.31 8.31
N VAL A 146 -5.62 -5.22 8.66
CA VAL A 146 -4.38 -5.46 7.90
C VAL A 146 -4.40 -6.87 7.32
N VAL A 147 -4.41 -6.95 6.00
CA VAL A 147 -4.38 -8.21 5.26
C VAL A 147 -2.94 -8.53 4.88
N ILE A 148 -2.35 -9.53 5.54
CA ILE A 148 -0.93 -9.87 5.37
C ILE A 148 -0.78 -11.06 4.42
N SER A 149 -0.13 -10.83 3.28
CA SER A 149 0.24 -11.88 2.33
C SER A 149 1.63 -12.46 2.61
N GLY A 150 1.88 -13.67 2.09
CA GLY A 150 3.23 -14.22 1.94
C GLY A 150 3.94 -13.65 0.71
N TRP A 151 5.07 -14.25 0.36
CA TRP A 151 5.75 -13.98 -0.91
C TRP A 151 5.09 -14.73 -2.06
N ILE A 152 5.21 -14.16 -3.25
CA ILE A 152 4.99 -14.87 -4.50
C ILE A 152 6.34 -15.48 -4.90
N LEU A 153 6.34 -16.81 -5.05
CA LEU A 153 7.49 -17.60 -5.46
C LEU A 153 7.40 -17.91 -6.96
N ASP A 154 8.55 -18.08 -7.59
CA ASP A 154 8.61 -18.56 -8.96
C ASP A 154 8.16 -20.04 -9.06
N PRO A 155 8.02 -20.63 -10.28
CA PRO A 155 7.62 -22.02 -10.44
C PRO A 155 8.53 -23.03 -9.72
N ASP A 156 9.80 -22.68 -9.51
CA ASP A 156 10.78 -23.47 -8.75
C ASP A 156 10.68 -23.26 -7.22
N ARG A 157 9.69 -22.51 -6.74
CA ARG A 157 9.48 -22.13 -5.34
C ARG A 157 10.60 -21.27 -4.74
N LYS A 158 11.25 -20.47 -5.58
CA LYS A 158 12.28 -19.51 -5.14
C LYS A 158 11.70 -18.11 -5.04
N LYS A 159 12.19 -17.31 -4.09
CA LYS A 159 11.81 -15.90 -3.99
C LYS A 159 12.21 -15.16 -5.26
N MET A 160 11.24 -14.46 -5.86
CA MET A 160 11.47 -13.61 -7.02
C MET A 160 12.31 -12.40 -6.66
N SER A 161 13.29 -12.05 -7.49
CA SER A 161 14.05 -10.82 -7.35
C SER A 161 14.59 -10.36 -8.70
N LYS A 162 14.67 -9.04 -8.90
CA LYS A 162 15.21 -8.45 -10.13
C LYS A 162 16.65 -8.88 -10.39
N SER A 163 17.45 -9.00 -9.34
CA SER A 163 18.85 -9.42 -9.45
C SER A 163 19.05 -10.86 -9.92
N LYS A 164 18.05 -11.74 -9.71
CA LYS A 164 18.06 -13.13 -10.17
C LYS A 164 17.42 -13.33 -11.54
N GLY A 165 16.74 -12.31 -12.06
CA GLY A 165 16.06 -12.38 -13.35
C GLY A 165 14.86 -13.33 -13.41
N ASN A 166 14.33 -13.77 -12.23
CA ASN A 166 13.21 -14.70 -12.11
C ASN A 166 11.89 -14.02 -11.76
N VAL A 167 11.77 -12.72 -12.01
CA VAL A 167 10.54 -11.97 -11.77
C VAL A 167 9.56 -12.22 -12.91
N ILE A 168 8.36 -12.70 -12.56
CA ILE A 168 7.23 -12.81 -13.48
C ILE A 168 6.33 -11.62 -13.20
N THR A 169 5.98 -10.86 -14.24
CA THR A 169 5.10 -9.70 -14.08
C THR A 169 3.64 -10.10 -14.23
N PRO A 170 2.71 -9.48 -13.49
CA PRO A 170 1.30 -9.80 -13.66
C PRO A 170 0.74 -9.37 -15.03
N VAL A 171 1.40 -8.45 -15.74
CA VAL A 171 0.96 -7.97 -17.06
C VAL A 171 0.94 -9.11 -18.06
N ASP A 172 2.06 -9.80 -18.23
CA ASP A 172 2.18 -10.92 -19.18
C ASP A 172 1.18 -12.04 -18.83
N THR A 173 1.00 -12.31 -17.54
CA THR A 173 0.06 -13.33 -17.06
C THR A 173 -1.41 -12.93 -17.33
N ILE A 174 -1.73 -11.65 -17.18
CA ILE A 174 -3.08 -11.14 -17.48
C ILE A 174 -3.36 -11.18 -18.98
N GLU A 175 -2.38 -10.86 -19.81
CA GLU A 175 -2.52 -10.96 -21.27
C GLU A 175 -2.74 -12.40 -21.74
N GLU A 176 -2.09 -13.37 -21.13
CA GLU A 176 -2.18 -14.78 -21.51
C GLU A 176 -3.44 -15.47 -20.97
N TYR A 177 -3.74 -15.28 -19.66
CA TYR A 177 -4.79 -16.04 -18.97
C TYR A 177 -6.05 -15.21 -18.65
N GLY A 178 -5.99 -13.89 -18.77
CA GLY A 178 -7.06 -12.97 -18.38
C GLY A 178 -7.02 -12.60 -16.88
N ALA A 179 -7.55 -11.42 -16.58
CA ALA A 179 -7.53 -10.85 -15.22
C ALA A 179 -8.26 -11.72 -14.19
N ASP A 180 -9.40 -12.31 -14.56
CA ASP A 180 -10.19 -13.13 -13.64
C ASP A 180 -9.49 -14.44 -13.27
N ALA A 181 -8.71 -15.04 -14.19
CA ALA A 181 -7.90 -16.21 -13.88
C ALA A 181 -6.79 -15.89 -12.87
N VAL A 182 -6.16 -14.71 -13.01
CA VAL A 182 -5.16 -14.22 -12.05
C VAL A 182 -5.81 -13.93 -10.68
N ARG A 183 -6.99 -13.34 -10.66
CA ARG A 183 -7.76 -13.11 -9.42
C ARG A 183 -8.14 -14.44 -8.74
N TYR A 184 -8.55 -15.44 -9.52
CA TYR A 184 -8.84 -16.79 -9.00
C TYR A 184 -7.63 -17.41 -8.31
N TRP A 185 -6.46 -17.34 -8.96
CA TRP A 185 -5.20 -17.79 -8.38
C TRP A 185 -4.85 -17.02 -7.10
N ALA A 186 -4.97 -15.70 -7.11
CA ALA A 186 -4.70 -14.87 -5.93
C ALA A 186 -5.63 -15.21 -4.76
N ALA A 187 -6.92 -15.41 -5.02
CA ALA A 187 -7.91 -15.80 -4.01
C ALA A 187 -7.70 -17.22 -3.48
N SER A 188 -7.08 -18.12 -4.25
CA SER A 188 -6.73 -19.47 -3.78
C SER A 188 -5.53 -19.48 -2.81
N ALA A 189 -4.81 -18.36 -2.68
CA ALA A 189 -3.70 -18.23 -1.78
C ALA A 189 -4.17 -18.07 -0.32
N ARG A 190 -3.42 -18.69 0.60
CA ARG A 190 -3.70 -18.54 2.03
C ARG A 190 -2.92 -17.35 2.60
N LEU A 191 -3.63 -16.48 3.33
CA LEU A 191 -2.98 -15.35 4.00
C LEU A 191 -1.83 -15.79 4.92
N GLY A 192 -0.75 -15.01 4.92
CA GLY A 192 0.42 -15.26 5.74
C GLY A 192 1.32 -16.42 5.30
N THR A 193 1.00 -17.07 4.18
CA THR A 193 1.81 -18.14 3.59
C THR A 193 2.28 -17.75 2.19
N ASP A 194 3.45 -18.28 1.80
CA ASP A 194 3.99 -18.06 0.46
C ASP A 194 3.18 -18.83 -0.58
N THR A 195 3.00 -18.21 -1.75
CA THR A 195 2.23 -18.76 -2.87
C THR A 195 3.13 -18.89 -4.09
N THR A 196 3.09 -20.06 -4.73
CA THR A 196 3.86 -20.30 -5.95
C THR A 196 3.07 -19.82 -7.17
N TYR A 197 3.76 -19.20 -8.13
CA TYR A 197 3.21 -18.97 -9.46
C TYR A 197 2.92 -20.33 -10.10
N ASP A 198 1.66 -20.59 -10.46
CA ASP A 198 1.20 -21.89 -10.99
C ASP A 198 0.21 -21.69 -12.12
N GLU A 199 0.69 -21.98 -13.34
CA GLU A 199 -0.10 -21.85 -14.57
C GLU A 199 -1.33 -22.77 -14.58
N ASN A 200 -1.27 -23.94 -13.94
CA ASN A 200 -2.42 -24.85 -13.86
C ASN A 200 -3.58 -24.20 -13.11
N VAL A 201 -3.31 -23.41 -12.08
CA VAL A 201 -4.35 -22.68 -11.34
C VAL A 201 -4.99 -21.60 -12.18
N PHE A 202 -4.22 -20.89 -13.00
CA PHE A 202 -4.78 -19.92 -13.98
C PHE A 202 -5.69 -20.62 -15.00
N LEU A 203 -5.27 -21.77 -15.52
CA LEU A 203 -6.10 -22.55 -16.45
C LEU A 203 -7.41 -23.02 -15.81
N VAL A 204 -7.39 -23.41 -14.53
CA VAL A 204 -8.60 -23.78 -13.77
C VAL A 204 -9.51 -22.55 -13.62
N GLY A 205 -8.96 -21.41 -13.24
CA GLY A 205 -9.70 -20.15 -13.15
C GLY A 205 -10.36 -19.75 -14.46
N ASN A 206 -9.63 -19.84 -15.57
CA ASN A 206 -10.16 -19.53 -16.91
C ASN A 206 -11.30 -20.47 -17.33
N LYS A 207 -11.19 -21.77 -17.03
CA LYS A 207 -12.29 -22.73 -17.25
C LYS A 207 -13.52 -22.40 -16.41
N LEU A 208 -13.34 -21.95 -15.17
CA LEU A 208 -14.45 -21.52 -14.31
C LEU A 208 -15.16 -20.30 -14.90
N VAL A 209 -14.42 -19.26 -15.29
CA VAL A 209 -14.96 -18.05 -15.92
C VAL A 209 -15.77 -18.40 -17.17
N THR A 210 -15.22 -19.25 -18.04
CA THR A 210 -15.90 -19.70 -19.26
C THR A 210 -17.21 -20.44 -18.95
N LYS A 211 -17.21 -21.32 -17.94
CA LYS A 211 -18.43 -22.02 -17.51
C LYS A 211 -19.49 -21.07 -16.98
N MET A 212 -19.09 -20.12 -16.12
CA MET A 212 -20.01 -19.14 -15.56
C MET A 212 -20.60 -18.23 -16.64
N TYR A 213 -19.77 -17.76 -17.58
CA TYR A 213 -20.23 -16.97 -18.70
C TYR A 213 -21.25 -17.71 -19.56
N ASN A 214 -20.97 -18.96 -19.93
CA ASN A 214 -21.87 -19.77 -20.75
C ASN A 214 -23.17 -20.10 -20.01
N ALA A 215 -23.12 -20.40 -18.71
CA ALA A 215 -24.30 -20.64 -17.90
C ALA A 215 -25.17 -19.37 -17.79
N ALA A 216 -24.55 -18.22 -17.51
CA ALA A 216 -25.24 -16.94 -17.45
C ALA A 216 -25.88 -16.58 -18.80
N LYS A 217 -25.16 -16.75 -19.91
CA LYS A 217 -25.68 -16.53 -21.26
C LYS A 217 -26.88 -17.43 -21.57
N PHE A 218 -26.83 -18.70 -21.16
CA PHE A 218 -27.95 -19.63 -21.32
C PHE A 218 -29.17 -19.17 -20.52
N VAL A 219 -29.00 -18.87 -19.23
CA VAL A 219 -30.10 -18.39 -18.39
C VAL A 219 -30.72 -17.12 -18.92
N LEU A 220 -29.90 -16.13 -19.30
CA LEU A 220 -30.36 -14.84 -19.83
C LEU A 220 -30.96 -14.92 -21.24
N SER A 221 -30.84 -16.05 -21.94
CA SER A 221 -31.50 -16.26 -23.23
C SER A 221 -32.94 -16.72 -23.10
N HIS A 222 -33.44 -16.99 -21.92
CA HIS A 222 -34.79 -17.40 -21.64
C HIS A 222 -35.63 -16.22 -21.15
N ASP A 223 -36.91 -16.21 -21.51
CA ASP A 223 -37.84 -15.22 -21.00
C ASP A 223 -38.06 -15.42 -19.48
N SER A 224 -38.30 -14.33 -18.76
CA SER A 224 -38.65 -14.39 -17.36
C SER A 224 -40.09 -14.87 -17.19
N TYR A 225 -40.30 -15.87 -16.35
CA TYR A 225 -41.62 -16.36 -15.99
C TYR A 225 -41.96 -15.90 -14.56
N GLN A 226 -43.24 -15.54 -14.37
CA GLN A 226 -43.75 -15.35 -13.01
C GLN A 226 -44.07 -16.73 -12.41
N ILE A 227 -43.35 -17.11 -11.37
CA ILE A 227 -43.58 -18.35 -10.64
C ILE A 227 -44.44 -18.02 -9.41
N ASN A 228 -45.70 -18.49 -9.42
CA ASN A 228 -46.62 -18.29 -8.29
C ASN A 228 -46.31 -19.21 -7.11
N LYS A 229 -45.70 -20.37 -7.35
CA LYS A 229 -45.34 -21.33 -6.32
C LYS A 229 -44.15 -22.19 -6.76
N LEU A 230 -43.12 -22.22 -5.97
CA LEU A 230 -41.97 -23.11 -6.16
C LEU A 230 -42.39 -24.57 -5.87
N ASN A 231 -41.90 -25.51 -6.64
CA ASN A 231 -41.96 -26.92 -6.26
C ASN A 231 -40.93 -27.23 -5.14
N GLU A 232 -41.02 -28.41 -4.52
CA GLU A 232 -40.17 -28.75 -3.39
C GLU A 232 -38.68 -28.86 -3.74
N ILE A 233 -38.37 -29.27 -4.98
CA ILE A 233 -36.97 -29.39 -5.45
C ILE A 233 -36.38 -28.01 -5.63
N ASP A 234 -37.06 -27.09 -6.30
CA ASP A 234 -36.58 -25.72 -6.51
C ASP A 234 -36.42 -25.00 -5.17
N ALA A 235 -37.37 -25.19 -4.23
CA ALA A 235 -37.31 -24.65 -2.89
C ALA A 235 -36.09 -25.19 -2.10
N SER A 236 -35.73 -26.47 -2.32
CA SER A 236 -34.51 -27.05 -1.73
C SER A 236 -33.25 -26.41 -2.29
N PHE A 237 -33.16 -26.28 -3.62
CA PHE A 237 -32.00 -25.61 -4.26
C PHE A 237 -31.82 -24.17 -3.77
N ILE A 238 -32.92 -23.43 -3.59
CA ILE A 238 -32.82 -22.04 -3.08
C ILE A 238 -32.28 -22.02 -1.64
N ARG A 239 -32.75 -22.91 -0.77
CA ARG A 239 -32.23 -23.00 0.60
C ARG A 239 -30.74 -23.37 0.63
N ASP A 240 -30.32 -24.33 -0.18
CA ASP A 240 -28.92 -24.74 -0.28
C ASP A 240 -28.04 -23.59 -0.81
N LEU A 241 -28.57 -22.82 -1.77
CA LEU A 241 -27.90 -21.62 -2.28
C LEU A 241 -27.78 -20.53 -1.21
N GLU A 242 -28.84 -20.25 -0.45
CA GLU A 242 -28.83 -19.28 0.65
C GLU A 242 -27.81 -19.67 1.72
N GLU A 243 -27.78 -20.94 2.10
CA GLU A 243 -26.78 -21.45 3.06
C GLU A 243 -25.36 -21.29 2.52
N MET A 244 -25.13 -21.62 1.25
CA MET A 244 -23.82 -21.45 0.60
C MET A 244 -23.43 -19.99 0.57
N VAL A 245 -24.30 -19.07 0.19
CA VAL A 245 -24.04 -17.63 0.14
C VAL A 245 -23.68 -17.10 1.53
N ASN A 246 -24.42 -17.47 2.56
CA ASN A 246 -24.13 -17.06 3.93
C ASN A 246 -22.78 -17.56 4.41
N ASN A 247 -22.43 -18.82 4.13
CA ASN A 247 -21.15 -19.41 4.50
C ASN A 247 -20.00 -18.69 3.77
N VAL A 248 -20.11 -18.50 2.47
CA VAL A 248 -19.09 -17.81 1.65
C VAL A 248 -18.91 -16.37 2.13
N THR A 249 -19.99 -15.63 2.36
CA THR A 249 -19.95 -14.26 2.91
C THR A 249 -19.17 -14.23 4.23
N SER A 250 -19.49 -15.15 5.16
CA SER A 250 -18.77 -15.23 6.44
C SER A 250 -17.28 -15.53 6.29
N TYR A 251 -16.89 -16.34 5.28
CA TYR A 251 -15.48 -16.58 5.00
C TYR A 251 -14.78 -15.34 4.41
N TYR A 252 -15.43 -14.63 3.48
CA TYR A 252 -14.90 -13.39 2.91
C TYR A 252 -14.72 -12.30 3.96
N GLU A 253 -15.69 -12.12 4.87
CA GLU A 253 -15.58 -11.18 5.99
C GLU A 253 -14.39 -11.49 6.94
N LYS A 254 -13.96 -12.74 7.00
CA LYS A 254 -12.79 -13.19 7.76
C LYS A 254 -11.50 -13.25 6.94
N PHE A 255 -11.53 -12.78 5.71
CA PHE A 255 -10.42 -12.89 4.74
C PHE A 255 -9.95 -14.34 4.53
N GLN A 256 -10.87 -15.30 4.54
CA GLN A 256 -10.64 -16.72 4.28
C GLN A 256 -11.26 -17.09 2.92
N PHE A 257 -10.53 -16.83 1.87
CA PHE A 257 -11.00 -17.01 0.50
C PHE A 257 -10.90 -18.46 0.03
#